data_92ec772680cc93358760856b14dc2586
#
_entry.id   92ec772680cc93358760856b14dc2586
#
_cell.length_a   1.000
_cell.length_b   1.000
_cell.length_c   1.000
_cell.angle_alpha   90.00
_cell.angle_beta   90.00
_cell.angle_gamma   90.00
#
_symmetry.space_group_name_H-M   'P 1'
#
loop_
_entity.id
_entity.type
_entity.pdbx_description
1 polymer ?
#
loop_
_entity_poly.entity_id
_entity_poly.type
_entity_poly.pdbx_seq_one_letter_code
_entity_poly.pdbx_strand_id
1 'polypeptide(L)'
;MKRKYRPHNTKAQTWEYIENGYIEYWQGKHERLLELVRHIKNSHFKDRLFGSTSLDKLVVSIYDPIDYHQEALHITFDLWSRKWHFKYIAMPFQKPEFVRTYDEEKGIEKFDNFIKMIKW
;
A
#
# COMPACT_ATOMS: atom_id res chain seq x y z
N MET A 1 2.86 24.95 26.90
CA MET A 1 2.53 24.83 25.47
C MET A 1 1.86 23.50 25.19
N LYS A 2 0.76 23.56 24.52
CA LYS A 2 0.01 22.35 24.21
C LYS A 2 0.70 21.57 23.11
N ARG A 3 1.07 20.34 23.38
CA ARG A 3 1.67 19.47 22.39
C ARG A 3 0.64 19.13 21.32
N LYS A 4 1.01 19.30 20.07
CA LYS A 4 0.12 18.96 18.97
C LYS A 4 -0.04 17.44 18.90
N TYR A 5 -1.27 16.99 19.03
CA TYR A 5 -1.60 15.57 18.96
C TYR A 5 -1.52 15.10 17.51
N ARG A 6 -0.82 13.99 17.30
CA ARG A 6 -0.81 13.32 16.00
C ARG A 6 -1.87 12.24 16.00
N PRO A 7 -2.84 12.32 15.09
CA PRO A 7 -3.83 11.26 15.02
C PRO A 7 -3.17 9.94 14.60
N HIS A 8 -3.69 8.84 15.14
CA HIS A 8 -3.23 7.49 14.79
C HIS A 8 -3.88 6.98 13.50
N ASN A 9 -4.53 7.85 12.76
CA ASN A 9 -5.15 7.47 11.49
C ASN A 9 -4.80 8.51 10.42
N THR A 10 -4.98 8.10 9.18
CA THR A 10 -4.76 8.94 8.01
C THR A 10 -5.96 8.76 7.09
N LYS A 11 -6.55 9.88 6.66
CA LYS A 11 -7.63 9.83 5.69
C LYS A 11 -7.14 9.13 4.42
N ALA A 12 -7.92 8.18 3.93
CA ALA A 12 -7.58 7.49 2.69
C ALA A 12 -7.55 8.49 1.53
N GLN A 13 -6.58 8.32 0.66
CA GLN A 13 -6.46 9.07 -0.58
C GLN A 13 -7.25 8.35 -1.67
N THR A 14 -7.75 9.09 -2.66
CA THR A 14 -8.39 8.44 -3.81
C THR A 14 -7.34 7.69 -4.62
N TRP A 15 -7.75 6.64 -5.30
CA TRP A 15 -6.82 5.89 -6.15
C TRP A 15 -6.29 6.75 -7.29
N GLU A 16 -7.08 7.70 -7.80
CA GLU A 16 -6.65 8.68 -8.80
C GLU A 16 -5.56 9.60 -8.26
N TYR A 17 -5.69 10.06 -7.03
CA TYR A 17 -4.68 10.90 -6.39
C TYR A 17 -3.37 10.14 -6.21
N ILE A 18 -3.45 8.88 -5.77
CA ILE A 18 -2.28 8.03 -5.58
C ILE A 18 -1.59 7.77 -6.94
N GLU A 19 -2.38 7.46 -7.95
CA GLU A 19 -1.87 7.26 -9.31
C GLU A 19 -1.09 8.49 -9.80
N ASN A 20 -1.69 9.67 -9.67
CA ASN A 20 -1.05 10.91 -10.08
C ASN A 20 0.24 11.19 -9.32
N GLY A 21 0.29 10.83 -8.04
CA GLY A 21 1.49 10.98 -7.24
C GLY A 21 2.65 10.15 -7.80
N TYR A 22 2.39 8.92 -8.20
CA TYR A 22 3.44 8.09 -8.81
C TYR A 22 3.85 8.55 -10.21
N ILE A 23 2.93 9.15 -10.96
CA ILE A 23 3.26 9.73 -12.28
C ILE A 23 4.10 10.99 -12.13
N GLU A 24 3.62 11.95 -11.34
CA GLU A 24 4.19 13.31 -11.30
C GLU A 24 5.37 13.41 -10.34
N TYR A 25 5.19 12.98 -9.11
CA TYR A 25 6.21 13.14 -8.07
C TYR A 25 7.42 12.24 -8.33
N TRP A 26 7.18 10.99 -8.71
CA TRP A 26 8.24 10.02 -8.92
C TRP A 26 8.73 9.96 -10.38
N GLN A 27 8.08 10.69 -11.29
CA GLN A 27 8.54 10.87 -12.67
C GLN A 27 8.85 9.56 -13.39
N GLY A 28 7.98 8.57 -13.21
CA GLY A 28 8.12 7.28 -13.87
C GLY A 28 9.12 6.32 -13.22
N LYS A 29 9.75 6.69 -12.12
CA LYS A 29 10.73 5.82 -11.45
C LYS A 29 10.08 4.61 -10.78
N HIS A 30 8.82 4.73 -10.36
CA HIS A 30 8.07 3.67 -9.71
C HIS A 30 6.99 3.09 -10.63
N GLU A 31 7.38 2.67 -11.82
CA GLU A 31 6.46 2.11 -12.80
C GLU A 31 5.68 0.90 -12.25
N ARG A 32 6.36 0.03 -11.50
CA ARG A 32 5.72 -1.17 -10.96
C ARG A 32 4.65 -0.84 -9.92
N LEU A 33 4.93 0.12 -9.03
CA LEU A 33 3.92 0.59 -8.08
C LEU A 33 2.75 1.26 -8.81
N LEU A 34 3.03 2.03 -9.85
CA LEU A 34 2.00 2.65 -10.69
C LEU A 34 1.11 1.58 -11.35
N GLU A 35 1.71 0.52 -11.89
CA GLU A 35 0.96 -0.60 -12.46
C GLU A 35 0.02 -1.23 -11.43
N LEU A 36 0.51 -1.44 -10.20
CA LEU A 36 -0.30 -2.01 -9.13
C LEU A 36 -1.46 -1.09 -8.76
N VAL A 37 -1.20 0.21 -8.63
CA VAL A 37 -2.25 1.20 -8.33
C VAL A 37 -3.31 1.21 -9.41
N ARG A 38 -2.92 1.18 -10.68
CA ARG A 38 -3.86 1.10 -11.80
C ARG A 38 -4.65 -0.19 -11.78
N HIS A 39 -4.02 -1.30 -11.44
CA HIS A 39 -4.70 -2.58 -11.28
C HIS A 39 -5.81 -2.49 -10.22
N ILE A 40 -5.51 -1.91 -9.06
CA ILE A 40 -6.50 -1.73 -8.00
C ILE A 40 -7.62 -0.80 -8.46
N LYS A 41 -7.26 0.35 -9.04
CA LYS A 41 -8.23 1.35 -9.50
C LYS A 41 -9.20 0.79 -10.54
N ASN A 42 -8.72 -0.09 -11.41
CA ASN A 42 -9.51 -0.65 -12.51
C ASN A 42 -10.17 -1.99 -12.16
N SER A 43 -10.11 -2.40 -10.89
CA SER A 43 -10.70 -3.65 -10.41
C SER A 43 -11.80 -3.37 -9.39
N HIS A 44 -12.48 -4.45 -8.97
CA HIS A 44 -13.47 -4.35 -7.90
C HIS A 44 -12.85 -4.02 -6.53
N PHE A 45 -11.53 -4.12 -6.40
CA PHE A 45 -10.84 -3.76 -5.16
C PHE A 45 -10.99 -2.29 -4.81
N LYS A 46 -11.18 -1.42 -5.79
CA LYS A 46 -11.30 0.03 -5.55
C LYS A 46 -12.41 0.41 -4.59
N ASP A 47 -13.45 -0.42 -4.51
CA ASP A 47 -14.63 -0.13 -3.69
C ASP A 47 -14.51 -0.65 -2.26
N ARG A 48 -13.51 -1.45 -1.98
CA ARG A 48 -13.34 -2.06 -0.66
C ARG A 48 -11.94 -1.92 -0.06
N LEU A 49 -10.96 -1.53 -0.86
CA LEU A 49 -9.61 -1.26 -0.38
C LEU A 49 -9.34 0.24 -0.40
N PHE A 50 -8.67 0.70 0.63
CA PHE A 50 -8.32 2.10 0.80
C PHE A 50 -6.81 2.22 0.81
N GLY A 51 -6.29 3.30 0.27
CA GLY A 51 -4.87 3.50 0.10
C GLY A 51 -4.37 4.83 0.61
N SER A 52 -3.09 4.84 0.92
CA SER A 52 -2.34 6.03 1.29
C SER A 52 -0.89 5.80 0.89
N THR A 53 -0.14 6.88 0.73
CA THR A 53 1.29 6.77 0.45
C THR A 53 2.09 7.39 1.59
N SER A 54 3.25 6.79 1.85
CA SER A 54 4.23 7.33 2.79
C SER A 54 5.59 7.23 2.11
N LEU A 55 6.09 8.37 1.62
CA LEU A 55 7.21 8.40 0.68
C LEU A 55 6.84 7.57 -0.56
N ASP A 56 7.66 6.59 -0.93
CA ASP A 56 7.37 5.71 -2.08
C ASP A 56 6.52 4.49 -1.70
N LYS A 57 6.26 4.30 -0.40
CA LYS A 57 5.53 3.14 0.11
C LYS A 57 4.03 3.30 -0.11
N LEU A 58 3.39 2.25 -0.61
CA LEU A 58 1.94 2.17 -0.70
C LEU A 58 1.40 1.42 0.52
N VAL A 59 0.48 2.03 1.23
CA VAL A 59 -0.22 1.41 2.36
C VAL A 59 -1.64 1.09 1.90
N VAL A 60 -2.05 -0.16 2.07
CA VAL A 60 -3.40 -0.64 1.69
C VAL A 60 -4.09 -1.18 2.93
N SER A 61 -5.36 -0.83 3.10
CA SER A 61 -6.17 -1.26 4.24
C SER A 61 -7.63 -1.39 3.81
N ILE A 62 -8.44 -2.03 4.66
CA ILE A 62 -9.89 -2.09 4.49
C ILE A 62 -10.61 -1.00 5.30
N TYR A 63 -9.88 -0.11 5.94
CA TYR A 63 -10.42 0.95 6.79
C TYR A 63 -10.24 2.32 6.16
N ASP A 64 -11.25 3.18 6.29
CA ASP A 64 -11.19 4.59 5.91
C ASP A 64 -11.81 5.43 7.05
N PRO A 65 -11.03 6.21 7.80
CA PRO A 65 -9.59 6.47 7.60
C PRO A 65 -8.73 5.23 7.89
N ILE A 66 -7.55 5.22 7.30
CA ILE A 66 -6.58 4.15 7.56
C ILE A 66 -6.07 4.35 8.98
N ASP A 67 -6.34 3.37 9.82
CA ASP A 67 -6.03 3.44 11.24
C ASP A 67 -4.78 2.62 11.52
N TYR A 68 -3.74 3.28 12.03
CA TYR A 68 -2.49 2.60 12.36
C TYR A 68 -2.60 1.65 13.55
N HIS A 69 -3.77 1.60 14.20
CA HIS A 69 -4.11 0.60 15.22
C HIS A 69 -4.82 -0.61 14.64
N GLN A 70 -5.00 -0.64 13.33
CA GLN A 70 -5.65 -1.73 12.62
C GLN A 70 -4.68 -2.35 11.61
N GLU A 71 -5.07 -3.48 11.06
CA GLU A 71 -4.24 -4.17 10.08
C GLU A 71 -4.02 -3.36 8.81
N ALA A 72 -2.84 -3.52 8.22
CA ALA A 72 -2.49 -2.85 6.97
C ALA A 72 -1.44 -3.65 6.21
N LEU A 73 -1.46 -3.52 4.90
CA LEU A 73 -0.45 -4.09 4.01
C LEU A 73 0.44 -2.95 3.50
N HIS A 74 1.74 -3.07 3.74
CA HIS A 74 2.73 -2.11 3.29
C HIS A 74 3.47 -2.68 2.09
N ILE A 75 3.50 -1.95 1.00
CA ILE A 75 4.08 -2.41 -0.27
C ILE A 75 5.14 -1.42 -0.72
N THR A 76 6.34 -1.92 -0.98
CA THR A 76 7.42 -1.15 -1.59
C THR A 76 7.97 -1.94 -2.78
N PHE A 77 8.61 -1.22 -3.70
CA PHE A 77 9.36 -1.82 -4.80
C PHE A 77 10.78 -1.27 -4.76
N ASP A 78 11.76 -2.14 -4.57
CA ASP A 78 13.16 -1.75 -4.51
C ASP A 78 13.70 -1.58 -5.92
N LEU A 79 14.07 -0.33 -6.27
CA LEU A 79 14.56 0.00 -7.60
C LEU A 79 15.95 -0.58 -7.90
N TRP A 80 16.72 -0.94 -6.86
CA TRP A 80 18.04 -1.52 -7.04
C TRP A 80 17.97 -3.01 -7.34
N SER A 81 17.28 -3.76 -6.45
CA SER A 81 17.16 -5.21 -6.60
C SER A 81 16.07 -5.60 -7.58
N ARG A 82 15.18 -4.67 -7.93
CA ARG A 82 13.99 -4.90 -8.76
C ARG A 82 13.09 -5.97 -8.12
N LYS A 83 12.87 -5.83 -6.80
CA LYS A 83 12.05 -6.77 -6.03
C LYS A 83 10.94 -6.04 -5.31
N TRP A 84 9.80 -6.70 -5.18
CA TRP A 84 8.69 -6.25 -4.36
C TRP A 84 8.90 -6.69 -2.91
N HIS A 85 8.51 -5.82 -1.99
CA HIS A 85 8.48 -6.15 -0.56
C HIS A 85 7.07 -5.91 -0.04
N PHE A 86 6.46 -6.97 0.48
CA PHE A 86 5.14 -6.93 1.07
C PHE A 86 5.27 -7.19 2.57
N LYS A 87 4.74 -6.28 3.38
CA LYS A 87 4.70 -6.42 4.84
C LYS A 87 3.27 -6.28 5.30
N TYR A 88 2.73 -7.34 5.87
CA TYR A 88 1.39 -7.31 6.46
C TYR A 88 1.54 -7.18 7.98
N ILE A 89 0.94 -6.13 8.52
CA ILE A 89 0.96 -5.81 9.95
C ILE A 89 -0.46 -6.03 10.46
N ALA A 90 -0.66 -7.13 11.18
CA ALA A 90 -1.98 -7.47 11.71
C ALA A 90 -2.30 -6.68 12.97
N MET A 91 -1.29 -6.37 13.77
CA MET A 91 -1.46 -5.61 15.01
C MET A 91 -0.44 -4.46 15.05
N PRO A 92 -0.85 -3.27 15.49
CA PRO A 92 0.01 -2.09 15.47
C PRO A 92 1.21 -2.26 16.42
N PHE A 93 2.32 -1.63 16.05
CA PHE A 93 3.54 -1.57 16.84
C PHE A 93 4.17 -2.92 17.16
N GLN A 94 3.77 -3.96 16.45
CA GLN A 94 4.36 -5.29 16.56
C GLN A 94 5.12 -5.65 15.30
N LYS A 95 5.86 -6.75 15.36
CA LYS A 95 6.55 -7.27 14.18
C LYS A 95 5.53 -7.58 13.09
N PRO A 96 5.87 -7.33 11.82
CA PRO A 96 5.01 -7.75 10.72
C PRO A 96 4.72 -9.24 10.82
N GLU A 97 3.45 -9.61 10.69
CA GLU A 97 3.04 -11.01 10.71
C GLU A 97 3.48 -11.73 9.44
N PHE A 98 3.62 -10.98 8.36
CA PHE A 98 3.96 -11.52 7.06
C PHE A 98 4.95 -10.58 6.38
N VAL A 99 6.09 -11.10 5.95
CA VAL A 99 7.09 -10.35 5.18
C VAL A 99 7.49 -11.23 4.01
N ARG A 100 7.30 -10.74 2.79
CA ARG A 100 7.65 -11.48 1.58
C ARG A 100 8.31 -10.57 0.56
N THR A 101 9.22 -11.16 -0.19
CA THR A 101 9.89 -10.53 -1.31
C THR A 101 9.54 -11.31 -2.58
N TYR A 102 9.17 -10.59 -3.63
CA TYR A 102 8.76 -11.21 -4.89
C TYR A 102 9.52 -10.61 -6.06
N ASP A 103 9.67 -11.40 -7.12
CA ASP A 103 10.26 -10.93 -8.35
C ASP A 103 9.42 -9.84 -9.01
N GLU A 104 10.07 -9.03 -9.81
CA GLU A 104 9.51 -7.82 -10.41
C GLU A 104 8.17 -8.07 -11.11
N GLU A 105 8.07 -9.13 -11.91
CA GLU A 105 6.87 -9.43 -12.70
C GLU A 105 5.77 -10.15 -11.93
N LYS A 106 5.98 -10.44 -10.65
CA LYS A 106 5.03 -11.20 -9.81
C LYS A 106 4.16 -10.33 -8.90
N GLY A 107 4.40 -9.02 -8.86
CA GLY A 107 3.76 -8.15 -7.88
C GLY A 107 2.24 -8.17 -7.89
N ILE A 108 1.63 -8.03 -9.06
CA ILE A 108 0.18 -7.97 -9.19
C ILE A 108 -0.45 -9.32 -8.84
N GLU A 109 0.12 -10.42 -9.36
CA GLU A 109 -0.35 -11.77 -9.05
C GLU A 109 -0.29 -12.04 -7.54
N LYS A 110 0.82 -11.69 -6.91
CA LYS A 110 1.01 -11.90 -5.48
C LYS A 110 0.12 -11.02 -4.64
N PHE A 111 -0.14 -9.80 -5.09
CA PHE A 111 -1.09 -8.92 -4.45
C PHE A 111 -2.50 -9.54 -4.43
N ASP A 112 -2.98 -9.98 -5.58
CA ASP A 112 -4.31 -10.59 -5.68
C ASP A 112 -4.42 -11.84 -4.80
N ASN A 113 -3.41 -12.69 -4.81
CA ASN A 113 -3.38 -13.89 -3.98
C ASN A 113 -3.38 -13.56 -2.50
N PHE A 114 -2.63 -12.53 -2.10
CA PHE A 114 -2.58 -12.08 -0.71
C PHE A 114 -3.95 -11.58 -0.23
N ILE A 115 -4.60 -10.74 -1.03
CA ILE A 115 -5.92 -10.19 -0.66
C ILE A 115 -6.93 -11.32 -0.45
N LYS A 116 -6.90 -12.34 -1.29
CA LYS A 116 -7.76 -13.54 -1.13
C LYS A 116 -7.43 -14.30 0.15
N MET A 117 -6.14 -14.46 0.43
CA MET A 117 -5.68 -15.22 1.59
C MET A 117 -6.15 -14.61 2.90
N ILE A 118 -6.08 -13.29 3.03
CA ILE A 118 -6.51 -12.60 4.25
C ILE A 118 -7.98 -12.21 4.23
N LYS A 119 -8.69 -12.52 3.16
CA LYS A 119 -10.13 -12.27 2.99
C LYS A 119 -10.52 -10.79 3.08
N TRP A 120 -9.71 -9.95 2.52
CA TRP A 120 -10.03 -8.52 2.38
C TRP A 120 -10.98 -8.23 1.24
#